data_f71fb8a4d03122b33b615fabf417ca9b
#
_entry.id   f71fb8a4d03122b33b615fabf417ca9b
#
_cell.length_a   1.000
_cell.length_b   1.000
_cell.length_c   1.000
_cell.angle_alpha   90.00
_cell.angle_beta   90.00
_cell.angle_gamma   90.00
#
_symmetry.space_group_name_H-M   'P 1'
#
loop_
_entity.id
_entity.type
_entity.pdbx_description
1 polymer ?
#
loop_
_entity_poly.entity_id
_entity_poly.type
_entity_poly.pdbx_seq_one_letter_code
_entity_poly.pdbx_strand_id
1 'polypeptide(L)'
;MSNFNKVKIFMEKFGQEVKSKASFPDKKIQDLRYELIREELEELKVALDEKNLKEVADALTDILYVTYGAGHAFGIDLDKCFNKKGEVIEDAE
;
A
#
# COMPACT_ATOMS: atom_id res chain seq x y z
N MET A 1 -5.80 -12.64 10.04
CA MET A 1 -5.49 -12.24 8.66
C MET A 1 -4.93 -10.83 8.65
N SER A 2 -3.80 -10.61 7.99
CA SER A 2 -3.18 -9.29 7.91
C SER A 2 -3.99 -8.34 7.02
N ASN A 3 -3.77 -7.05 7.18
CA ASN A 3 -4.39 -6.05 6.31
C ASN A 3 -3.94 -6.21 4.86
N PHE A 4 -2.68 -6.58 4.66
CA PHE A 4 -2.16 -6.88 3.32
C PHE A 4 -2.96 -8.00 2.65
N ASN A 5 -3.24 -9.09 3.38
CA ASN A 5 -4.02 -10.22 2.86
C ASN A 5 -5.49 -9.85 2.63
N LYS A 6 -6.06 -8.98 3.45
CA LYS A 6 -7.42 -8.48 3.23
C LYS A 6 -7.51 -7.70 1.91
N VAL A 7 -6.51 -6.91 1.60
CA VAL A 7 -6.46 -6.16 0.33
C VAL A 7 -6.34 -7.12 -0.85
N LYS A 8 -5.56 -8.19 -0.72
CA LYS A 8 -5.46 -9.22 -1.75
C LYS A 8 -6.83 -9.81 -2.10
N ILE A 9 -7.58 -10.21 -1.08
CA ILE A 9 -8.92 -10.79 -1.26
C ILE A 9 -9.84 -9.79 -1.96
N PHE A 10 -9.78 -8.52 -1.56
CA PHE A 10 -10.57 -7.46 -2.15
C PHE A 10 -10.23 -7.27 -3.63
N MET A 11 -8.94 -7.23 -3.97
CA MET A 11 -8.49 -7.08 -5.35
C MET A 11 -8.96 -8.25 -6.22
N GLU A 12 -8.81 -9.48 -5.73
CA GLU A 12 -9.25 -10.67 -6.45
C GLU A 12 -10.76 -10.66 -6.69
N LYS A 13 -11.51 -10.23 -5.68
CA LYS A 13 -12.97 -10.13 -5.78
C LYS A 13 -13.41 -9.17 -6.88
N PHE A 14 -12.66 -8.09 -7.09
CA PHE A 14 -12.98 -7.09 -8.11
C PHE A 14 -12.23 -7.32 -9.42
N GLY A 15 -11.63 -8.50 -9.60
CA GLY A 15 -11.00 -8.88 -10.86
C GLY A 15 -9.68 -8.18 -11.15
N GLN A 16 -9.03 -7.60 -10.14
CA GLN A 16 -7.72 -6.99 -10.29
C GLN A 16 -6.63 -8.06 -10.18
N GLU A 17 -5.60 -7.92 -10.99
CA GLU A 17 -4.51 -8.89 -11.00
C GLU A 17 -3.67 -8.83 -9.73
N VAL A 18 -3.48 -9.99 -9.11
CA VAL A 18 -2.56 -10.20 -7.99
C VAL A 18 -1.47 -11.14 -8.47
N LYS A 19 -0.24 -10.66 -8.55
CA LYS A 19 0.88 -11.48 -9.02
C LYS A 19 1.36 -12.43 -7.92
N SER A 20 1.69 -13.65 -8.32
CA SER A 20 2.22 -14.67 -7.40
C SER A 20 3.74 -14.60 -7.26
N LYS A 21 4.42 -13.98 -8.21
CA LYS A 21 5.88 -13.80 -8.18
C LYS A 21 6.23 -12.34 -8.36
N ALA A 22 7.27 -11.89 -7.66
CA ALA A 22 7.75 -10.52 -7.76
C ALA A 22 8.24 -10.23 -9.18
N SER A 23 7.66 -9.24 -9.80
CA SER A 23 8.04 -8.77 -11.13
C SER A 23 7.41 -7.41 -11.39
N PHE A 24 7.95 -6.67 -12.34
CA PHE A 24 7.33 -5.43 -12.77
C PHE A 24 6.07 -5.73 -13.58
N PRO A 25 4.92 -5.18 -13.21
CA PRO A 25 3.76 -5.19 -14.11
C PRO A 25 4.04 -4.26 -15.29
N ASP A 26 3.13 -4.21 -16.26
CA ASP A 26 3.30 -3.31 -17.38
C ASP A 26 3.33 -1.84 -16.93
N LYS A 27 3.83 -0.97 -17.81
CA LYS A 27 4.03 0.46 -17.48
C LYS A 27 2.75 1.14 -17.04
N LYS A 28 1.62 0.78 -17.63
CA LYS A 28 0.32 1.34 -17.30
C LYS A 28 -0.05 1.07 -15.84
N ILE A 29 0.19 -0.15 -15.37
CA ILE A 29 -0.08 -0.54 -13.99
C ILE A 29 0.92 0.13 -13.04
N GLN A 30 2.20 0.21 -13.42
CA GLN A 30 3.20 0.92 -12.62
C GLN A 30 2.77 2.37 -12.39
N ASP A 31 2.39 3.05 -13.46
CA ASP A 31 1.96 4.46 -13.39
C ASP A 31 0.69 4.63 -12.56
N LEU A 32 -0.27 3.71 -12.70
CA LEU A 32 -1.49 3.72 -11.91
C LEU A 32 -1.18 3.61 -10.41
N ARG A 33 -0.34 2.65 -10.02
CA ARG A 33 -0.03 2.42 -8.61
C ARG A 33 0.73 3.60 -8.00
N TYR A 34 1.65 4.19 -8.75
CA TYR A 34 2.32 5.41 -8.31
C TYR A 34 1.33 6.55 -8.09
N GLU A 35 0.45 6.78 -9.07
CA GLU A 35 -0.51 7.88 -9.04
C GLU A 35 -1.52 7.74 -7.89
N LEU A 36 -1.96 6.52 -7.60
CA LEU A 36 -2.86 6.27 -6.47
C LEU A 36 -2.23 6.68 -5.14
N ILE A 37 -0.96 6.36 -4.95
CA ILE A 37 -0.22 6.74 -3.73
C ILE A 37 -0.05 8.26 -3.69
N ARG A 38 0.30 8.86 -4.81
CA ARG A 38 0.50 10.32 -4.89
C ARG A 38 -0.79 11.08 -4.54
N GLU A 39 -1.93 10.65 -5.06
CA GLU A 39 -3.23 11.26 -4.77
C GLU A 39 -3.54 11.24 -3.27
N GLU A 40 -3.30 10.10 -2.62
CA GLU A 40 -3.55 9.99 -1.19
C GLU A 40 -2.59 10.84 -0.37
N LEU A 41 -1.35 10.97 -0.83
CA LEU A 41 -0.38 11.85 -0.19
C LEU A 41 -0.83 13.31 -0.25
N GLU A 42 -1.37 13.75 -1.38
CA GLU A 42 -1.91 15.10 -1.52
C GLU A 42 -3.12 15.34 -0.61
N GLU A 43 -3.99 14.36 -0.49
CA GLU A 43 -5.13 14.43 0.42
C GLU A 43 -4.69 14.55 1.88
N LEU A 44 -3.62 13.84 2.25
CA LEU A 44 -3.03 13.94 3.58
C LEU A 44 -2.54 15.37 3.84
N LYS A 45 -1.88 15.97 2.86
CA LYS A 45 -1.38 17.34 3.00
C LYS A 45 -2.51 18.32 3.24
N VAL A 46 -3.60 18.21 2.48
CA VAL A 46 -4.77 19.07 2.66
C VAL A 46 -5.37 18.89 4.05
N ALA A 47 -5.51 17.65 4.50
CA ALA A 47 -6.05 17.34 5.82
C ALA A 47 -5.20 17.93 6.95
N LEU A 48 -3.88 17.87 6.80
CA LEU A 48 -2.94 18.46 7.77
C LEU A 48 -3.04 19.98 7.78
N ASP A 49 -3.11 20.62 6.61
CA ASP A 49 -3.22 22.07 6.49
C ASP A 49 -4.54 22.58 7.09
N GLU A 50 -5.60 21.81 6.94
CA GLU A 50 -6.91 22.14 7.48
C GLU A 50 -7.08 21.74 8.95
N LYS A 51 -6.08 21.05 9.52
CA LYS A 51 -6.10 20.54 10.91
C LYS A 51 -7.34 19.66 11.19
N ASN A 52 -7.72 18.88 10.20
CA ASN A 52 -8.86 17.97 10.28
C ASN A 52 -8.36 16.55 10.59
N LEU A 53 -8.41 16.20 11.87
CA LEU A 53 -7.86 14.94 12.35
C LEU A 53 -8.56 13.72 11.76
N LYS A 54 -9.87 13.80 11.55
CA LYS A 54 -10.63 12.72 10.92
C LYS A 54 -10.14 12.47 9.49
N GLU A 55 -9.95 13.52 8.73
CA GLU A 55 -9.45 13.42 7.35
C GLU A 55 -8.00 12.94 7.31
N VAL A 56 -7.19 13.29 8.32
CA VAL A 56 -5.83 12.75 8.45
C VAL A 56 -5.89 11.24 8.62
N ALA A 57 -6.76 10.75 9.51
CA ALA A 57 -6.93 9.31 9.72
C ALA A 57 -7.37 8.60 8.43
N ASP A 58 -8.32 9.17 7.70
CA ASP A 58 -8.80 8.61 6.45
C ASP A 58 -7.68 8.57 5.40
N ALA A 59 -6.93 9.65 5.25
CA ALA A 59 -5.83 9.73 4.29
C ALA A 59 -4.73 8.72 4.61
N LEU A 60 -4.33 8.59 5.87
CA LEU A 60 -3.31 7.62 6.28
C LEU A 60 -3.77 6.19 6.02
N THR A 61 -5.03 5.90 6.29
CA THR A 61 -5.62 4.58 6.02
C THR A 61 -5.62 4.28 4.52
N ASP A 62 -5.98 5.26 3.70
CA ASP A 62 -6.00 5.12 2.25
C ASP A 62 -4.59 4.93 1.68
N ILE A 63 -3.59 5.61 2.25
CA ILE A 63 -2.18 5.39 1.88
C ILE A 63 -1.78 3.93 2.11
N LEU A 64 -2.13 3.37 3.26
CA LEU A 64 -1.88 1.95 3.54
C LEU A 64 -2.58 1.05 2.52
N TYR A 65 -3.85 1.33 2.25
CA TYR A 65 -4.65 0.54 1.32
C TYR A 65 -4.02 0.50 -0.08
N VAL A 66 -3.70 1.66 -0.64
CA VAL A 66 -3.13 1.72 -2.00
C VAL A 66 -1.71 1.19 -2.06
N THR A 67 -0.95 1.30 -0.95
CA THR A 67 0.40 0.74 -0.85
C THR A 67 0.35 -0.80 -0.86
N TYR A 68 -0.56 -1.39 -0.11
CA TYR A 68 -0.78 -2.83 -0.13
C TYR A 68 -1.20 -3.30 -1.52
N GLY A 69 -2.07 -2.55 -2.17
CA GLY A 69 -2.47 -2.84 -3.55
C GLY A 69 -1.30 -2.84 -4.52
N ALA A 70 -0.39 -1.87 -4.38
CA ALA A 70 0.82 -1.82 -5.18
C ALA A 70 1.69 -3.06 -4.94
N GLY A 71 1.84 -3.49 -3.67
CA GLY A 71 2.57 -4.72 -3.35
C GLY A 71 2.03 -5.92 -4.11
N HIS A 72 0.72 -6.10 -4.12
CA HIS A 72 0.09 -7.20 -4.85
C HIS A 72 0.26 -7.10 -6.36
N ALA A 73 0.20 -5.88 -6.91
CA ALA A 73 0.40 -5.67 -8.34
C ALA A 73 1.82 -6.01 -8.79
N PHE A 74 2.80 -5.88 -7.91
CA PHE A 74 4.20 -6.23 -8.16
C PHE A 74 4.55 -7.65 -7.71
N GLY A 75 3.64 -8.36 -7.05
CA GLY A 75 3.91 -9.69 -6.49
C GLY A 75 4.88 -9.66 -5.32
N ILE A 76 4.94 -8.54 -4.59
CA ILE A 76 5.84 -8.38 -3.44
C ILE A 76 5.04 -8.67 -2.17
N ASP A 77 5.56 -9.55 -1.33
CA ASP A 77 4.98 -9.85 -0.02
C ASP A 77 5.42 -8.78 0.99
N LEU A 78 4.59 -7.74 1.14
CA LEU A 78 4.90 -6.62 2.03
C LEU A 78 4.88 -7.02 3.50
N ASP A 79 4.09 -8.00 3.90
CA ASP A 79 4.12 -8.52 5.27
C ASP A 79 5.50 -9.07 5.61
N LYS A 80 6.04 -9.88 4.69
CA LYS A 80 7.37 -10.46 4.86
C LYS A 80 8.46 -9.41 4.89
N CYS A 81 8.37 -8.43 3.98
CA CYS A 81 9.32 -7.31 3.95
C CYS A 81 9.28 -6.52 5.25
N PHE A 82 8.09 -6.26 5.76
CA PHE A 82 7.91 -5.51 7.00
C PHE A 82 8.47 -6.27 8.21
N ASN A 83 8.22 -7.58 8.27
CA ASN A 83 8.76 -8.43 9.34
C ASN A 83 10.28 -8.43 9.36
N LYS A 84 10.93 -8.47 8.20
CA LYS A 84 12.38 -8.36 8.08
C LYS A 84 12.90 -7.03 8.62
N LYS A 85 12.18 -5.96 8.36
CA LYS A 85 12.54 -4.63 8.86
C LYS A 85 12.52 -4.59 10.38
N GLY A 86 11.52 -5.22 10.99
CA GLY A 86 11.44 -5.38 12.44
C GLY A 86 12.60 -6.16 13.00
N GLU A 87 12.97 -7.28 12.38
CA GLU A 87 14.11 -8.09 12.76
C GLU A 87 15.42 -7.31 12.73
N VAL A 88 15.62 -6.51 11.67
CA VAL A 88 16.83 -5.68 11.54
C VAL A 88 16.91 -4.64 12.65
N ILE A 89 15.80 -4.04 13.03
CA ILE A 89 15.74 -3.05 14.12
C ILE A 89 16.06 -3.71 15.46
N GLU A 90 15.52 -4.91 15.72
CA GLU A 90 15.81 -5.68 16.93
C GLU A 90 17.29 -6.05 17.02
N ASP A 91 17.87 -6.49 15.91
CA ASP A 91 19.27 -6.88 15.86
C ASP A 91 20.23 -5.70 16.07
N ALA A 92 19.77 -4.49 15.76
CA ALA A 92 20.57 -3.27 15.94
C ALA A 92 20.67 -2.82 17.40
N GLU A 93 19.81 -3.33 18.25
CA GLU A 93 19.83 -3.04 19.68
C GLU A 93 20.83 -3.94 20.43
#